data_10f712b52037f49f5b5506fcfcb84a64
#
_entry.id   10f712b52037f49f5b5506fcfcb84a64
#
_cell.length_a   1.000
_cell.length_b   1.000
_cell.length_c   1.000
_cell.angle_alpha   90.00
_cell.angle_beta   90.00
_cell.angle_gamma   90.00
#
_symmetry.space_group_name_H-M   'P 1'
#
loop_
_entity.id
_entity.type
_entity.pdbx_description
1 polymer ?
#
loop_
_entity_poly.entity_id
_entity_poly.type
_entity_poly.pdbx_seq_one_letter_code
_entity_poly.pdbx_strand_id
1 'polypeptide(L)'
;MSDLTVRKLLIDLEAPFELRWNGGDAFTSAFMNALSMSFPVGEQFFIDSLRRGVKELSPDLQASFAKDIKGFIGQEATHRRIHERFNHHVLNQGMVNHWEKRALRRIAHINQKKAIHAVAVTAAYEHYTSVFAAWLLNHPDFLAQAPERLQTLWMWHASEETEHRSVSFDIYRAMGGNEVWRKRWMITVTVFFLSDILRQTCSNLWHEGSLFKVSTWRSAWRHLFSKEGLFTSSYASWKQYFRADFHPTEHDDQLSRQWLQTHQQSYQAIGQPS
;
A
#
# COMPACT_ATOMS: atom_id res chain seq x y z
N MET A 1 16.29 -14.90 -0.46
CA MET A 1 15.23 -14.04 -1.04
C MET A 1 14.08 -14.97 -1.43
N SER A 2 12.86 -14.67 -1.02
CA SER A 2 11.65 -15.43 -1.40
C SER A 2 11.32 -15.10 -2.84
N ASP A 3 10.94 -16.12 -3.64
CA ASP A 3 10.45 -15.90 -5.00
C ASP A 3 9.13 -15.13 -4.95
N LEU A 4 9.13 -13.87 -5.40
CA LEU A 4 7.90 -13.10 -5.53
C LEU A 4 7.00 -13.76 -6.57
N THR A 5 5.86 -14.25 -6.13
CA THR A 5 4.86 -14.89 -6.99
C THR A 5 3.81 -13.87 -7.38
N VAL A 6 3.66 -13.61 -8.67
CA VAL A 6 2.57 -12.76 -9.17
C VAL A 6 1.26 -13.54 -9.13
N ARG A 7 0.23 -13.00 -8.48
CA ARG A 7 -1.08 -13.66 -8.33
C ARG A 7 -2.20 -12.82 -8.94
N LYS A 8 -3.15 -13.50 -9.55
CA LYS A 8 -4.42 -12.92 -9.99
C LYS A 8 -5.48 -13.27 -8.94
N LEU A 9 -6.08 -12.29 -8.33
CA LEU A 9 -7.17 -12.48 -7.38
C LEU A 9 -8.44 -12.96 -8.11
N LEU A 10 -9.10 -13.98 -7.55
CA LEU A 10 -10.26 -14.65 -8.13
C LEU A 10 -11.55 -14.28 -7.37
N ILE A 11 -11.84 -12.99 -7.28
CA ILE A 11 -13.06 -12.48 -6.66
C ILE A 11 -13.92 -11.73 -7.68
N ASP A 12 -15.23 -11.71 -7.44
CA ASP A 12 -16.15 -10.90 -8.24
C ASP A 12 -16.12 -9.44 -7.77
N LEU A 13 -15.43 -8.60 -8.54
CA LEU A 13 -15.41 -7.14 -8.35
C LEU A 13 -16.39 -6.41 -9.28
N GLU A 14 -17.14 -7.11 -10.13
CA GLU A 14 -18.17 -6.47 -10.97
C GLU A 14 -19.46 -6.21 -10.17
N ALA A 15 -19.75 -7.04 -9.17
CA ALA A 15 -20.88 -6.83 -8.31
C ALA A 15 -20.73 -5.56 -7.46
N PRO A 16 -21.73 -4.66 -7.43
CA PRO A 16 -21.67 -3.40 -6.69
C PRO A 16 -21.61 -3.64 -5.18
N PHE A 17 -21.11 -2.63 -4.45
CA PHE A 17 -21.13 -2.59 -2.98
C PHE A 17 -21.48 -1.19 -2.51
N GLU A 18 -22.01 -1.10 -1.29
CA GLU A 18 -22.39 0.17 -0.66
C GLU A 18 -21.16 1.02 -0.31
N LEU A 19 -21.31 2.35 -0.27
CA LEU A 19 -20.22 3.26 0.17
C LEU A 19 -19.72 2.92 1.58
N ARG A 20 -20.63 2.50 2.46
CA ARG A 20 -20.32 2.04 3.82
C ARG A 20 -20.24 0.53 3.92
N TRP A 21 -19.47 -0.06 3.03
CA TRP A 21 -19.36 -1.51 2.86
C TRP A 21 -18.81 -2.25 4.10
N ASN A 22 -18.12 -1.56 5.01
CA ASN A 22 -17.59 -2.18 6.22
C ASN A 22 -18.59 -2.05 7.38
N GLY A 23 -19.63 -2.89 7.38
CA GLY A 23 -20.65 -2.94 8.43
C GLY A 23 -21.45 -1.65 8.66
N GLY A 24 -21.52 -0.77 7.67
CA GLY A 24 -22.18 0.53 7.81
C GLY A 24 -21.33 1.59 8.55
N ASP A 25 -20.13 1.25 9.03
CA ASP A 25 -19.24 2.21 9.68
C ASP A 25 -18.70 3.21 8.66
N ALA A 26 -19.03 4.48 8.87
CA ALA A 26 -18.70 5.56 7.97
C ALA A 26 -17.19 5.82 7.91
N PHE A 27 -16.51 5.81 9.07
CA PHE A 27 -15.07 6.10 9.11
C PHE A 27 -14.25 5.01 8.46
N THR A 28 -14.43 3.74 8.86
CA THR A 28 -13.61 2.64 8.32
C THR A 28 -13.78 2.49 6.83
N SER A 29 -15.01 2.59 6.31
CA SER A 29 -15.27 2.54 4.87
C SER A 29 -14.66 3.74 4.13
N ALA A 30 -14.84 4.97 4.63
CA ALA A 30 -14.29 6.17 4.00
C ALA A 30 -12.75 6.20 4.03
N PHE A 31 -12.12 5.68 5.08
CA PHE A 31 -10.68 5.56 5.23
C PHE A 31 -10.10 4.54 4.24
N MET A 32 -10.69 3.35 4.16
CA MET A 32 -10.26 2.32 3.21
C MET A 32 -10.52 2.73 1.76
N ASN A 33 -11.64 3.41 1.47
CA ASN A 33 -11.88 4.01 0.16
C ASN A 33 -10.80 5.04 -0.20
N ALA A 34 -10.36 5.87 0.77
CA ALA A 34 -9.29 6.84 0.54
C ALA A 34 -7.93 6.15 0.26
N LEU A 35 -7.60 5.08 0.98
CA LEU A 35 -6.41 4.27 0.70
C LEU A 35 -6.48 3.67 -0.71
N SER A 36 -7.59 3.01 -1.06
CA SER A 36 -7.77 2.43 -2.39
C SER A 36 -7.62 3.48 -3.50
N MET A 37 -8.14 4.69 -3.31
CA MET A 37 -8.00 5.79 -4.28
C MET A 37 -6.54 6.22 -4.51
N SER A 38 -5.61 5.95 -3.58
CA SER A 38 -4.20 6.31 -3.70
C SER A 38 -3.39 5.27 -4.47
N PHE A 39 -3.79 4.01 -4.42
CA PHE A 39 -2.98 2.90 -4.93
C PHE A 39 -2.74 2.98 -6.45
N PRO A 40 -3.71 3.17 -7.35
CA PRO A 40 -3.42 3.11 -8.78
C PRO A 40 -2.33 4.07 -9.24
N VAL A 41 -2.32 5.29 -8.73
CA VAL A 41 -1.30 6.30 -9.07
C VAL A 41 0.02 6.05 -8.34
N GLY A 42 -0.04 5.54 -7.11
CA GLY A 42 1.13 5.21 -6.30
C GLY A 42 1.90 4.02 -6.85
N GLU A 43 1.20 2.92 -7.08
CA GLU A 43 1.78 1.67 -7.60
C GLU A 43 2.35 1.85 -9.01
N GLN A 44 1.70 2.62 -9.87
CA GLN A 44 2.31 2.98 -11.16
C GLN A 44 3.62 3.76 -10.97
N PHE A 45 3.64 4.69 -10.03
CA PHE A 45 4.88 5.41 -9.70
C PHE A 45 5.97 4.47 -9.16
N PHE A 46 5.64 3.48 -8.34
CA PHE A 46 6.60 2.50 -7.82
C PHE A 46 7.22 1.69 -8.97
N ILE A 47 6.39 1.17 -9.87
CA ILE A 47 6.84 0.47 -11.07
C ILE A 47 7.82 1.34 -11.89
N ASP A 48 7.45 2.58 -12.18
CA ASP A 48 8.24 3.46 -13.03
C ASP A 48 9.54 3.90 -12.34
N SER A 49 9.52 4.14 -11.03
CA SER A 49 10.70 4.51 -10.25
C SER A 49 11.73 3.40 -10.23
N LEU A 50 11.30 2.14 -10.02
CA LEU A 50 12.21 0.99 -10.02
C LEU A 50 12.75 0.70 -11.41
N ARG A 51 11.93 0.78 -12.46
CA ARG A 51 12.42 0.67 -13.86
C ARG A 51 13.49 1.70 -14.20
N ARG A 52 13.36 2.92 -13.69
CA ARG A 52 14.36 3.97 -13.87
C ARG A 52 15.62 3.69 -13.04
N GLY A 53 15.45 3.33 -11.77
CA GLY A 53 16.57 3.08 -10.86
C GLY A 53 17.46 1.93 -11.32
N VAL A 54 16.86 0.82 -11.74
CA VAL A 54 17.58 -0.36 -12.22
C VAL A 54 18.45 -0.05 -13.45
N LYS A 55 17.99 0.79 -14.37
CA LYS A 55 18.76 1.19 -15.55
C LYS A 55 20.07 1.93 -15.22
N GLU A 56 20.16 2.50 -14.01
CA GLU A 56 21.37 3.17 -13.52
C GLU A 56 22.36 2.24 -12.82
N LEU A 57 21.98 0.96 -12.57
CA LEU A 57 22.85 -0.06 -11.99
C LEU A 57 23.82 -0.67 -13.03
N SER A 58 24.92 -1.26 -12.56
CA SER A 58 25.80 -2.05 -13.41
C SER A 58 25.07 -3.28 -13.99
N PRO A 59 25.50 -3.84 -15.14
CA PRO A 59 24.88 -5.02 -15.73
C PRO A 59 24.75 -6.21 -14.76
N ASP A 60 25.76 -6.46 -13.93
CA ASP A 60 25.75 -7.54 -12.95
C ASP A 60 24.69 -7.34 -11.88
N LEU A 61 24.55 -6.11 -11.38
CA LEU A 61 23.48 -5.75 -10.42
C LEU A 61 22.10 -5.81 -11.07
N GLN A 62 21.97 -5.36 -12.32
CA GLN A 62 20.69 -5.52 -13.04
C GLN A 62 20.29 -6.97 -13.15
N ALA A 63 21.23 -7.86 -13.48
CA ALA A 63 20.99 -9.30 -13.57
C ALA A 63 20.61 -9.90 -12.21
N SER A 64 21.28 -9.49 -11.12
CA SER A 64 20.98 -9.97 -9.76
C SER A 64 19.60 -9.59 -9.26
N PHE A 65 19.09 -8.41 -9.62
CA PHE A 65 17.75 -7.93 -9.23
C PHE A 65 16.64 -8.31 -10.22
N ALA A 66 16.97 -8.89 -11.37
CA ALA A 66 16.00 -9.12 -12.46
C ALA A 66 14.75 -9.89 -12.03
N LYS A 67 14.91 -10.90 -11.16
CA LYS A 67 13.81 -11.74 -10.67
C LYS A 67 12.92 -10.96 -9.70
N ASP A 68 13.53 -10.28 -8.72
CA ASP A 68 12.80 -9.51 -7.71
C ASP A 68 12.02 -8.36 -8.35
N ILE A 69 12.63 -7.67 -9.31
CA ILE A 69 11.98 -6.58 -10.06
C ILE A 69 10.81 -7.10 -10.89
N LYS A 70 10.97 -8.24 -11.57
CA LYS A 70 9.89 -8.85 -12.34
C LYS A 70 8.71 -9.21 -11.45
N GLY A 71 8.98 -9.80 -10.29
CA GLY A 71 7.95 -10.13 -9.29
C GLY A 71 7.27 -8.89 -8.75
N PHE A 72 8.04 -7.91 -8.29
CA PHE A 72 7.54 -6.63 -7.79
C PHE A 72 6.62 -5.93 -8.81
N ILE A 73 7.10 -5.70 -10.03
CA ILE A 73 6.30 -5.06 -11.09
C ILE A 73 5.03 -5.85 -11.38
N GLY A 74 5.09 -7.17 -11.32
CA GLY A 74 3.93 -8.02 -11.54
C GLY A 74 2.89 -7.87 -10.43
N GLN A 75 3.29 -7.92 -9.16
CA GLN A 75 2.40 -7.74 -8.01
C GLN A 75 1.79 -6.34 -8.02
N GLU A 76 2.60 -5.28 -8.16
CA GLU A 76 2.11 -3.89 -8.24
C GLU A 76 1.12 -3.67 -9.39
N ALA A 77 1.35 -4.28 -10.54
CA ALA A 77 0.43 -4.18 -11.67
C ALA A 77 -0.92 -4.89 -11.42
N THR A 78 -0.92 -5.97 -10.62
CA THR A 78 -2.17 -6.65 -10.22
C THR A 78 -2.90 -5.87 -9.13
N HIS A 79 -2.20 -5.32 -8.13
CA HIS A 79 -2.76 -4.42 -7.11
C HIS A 79 -3.44 -3.21 -7.75
N ARG A 80 -2.73 -2.51 -8.63
CA ARG A 80 -3.27 -1.37 -9.36
C ARG A 80 -4.59 -1.70 -10.06
N ARG A 81 -4.63 -2.80 -10.81
CA ARG A 81 -5.83 -3.22 -11.55
C ARG A 81 -7.01 -3.52 -10.63
N ILE A 82 -6.76 -4.16 -9.50
CA ILE A 82 -7.79 -4.50 -8.52
C ILE A 82 -8.35 -3.22 -7.89
N HIS A 83 -7.48 -2.29 -7.49
CA HIS A 83 -7.91 -1.02 -6.91
C HIS A 83 -8.55 -0.07 -7.93
N GLU A 84 -8.17 -0.11 -9.20
CA GLU A 84 -8.89 0.58 -10.28
C GLU A 84 -10.35 0.11 -10.36
N ARG A 85 -10.60 -1.20 -10.30
CA ARG A 85 -11.95 -1.77 -10.30
C ARG A 85 -12.73 -1.40 -9.04
N PHE A 86 -12.12 -1.54 -7.86
CA PHE A 86 -12.72 -1.12 -6.60
C PHE A 86 -13.11 0.37 -6.64
N ASN A 87 -12.19 1.22 -7.08
CA ASN A 87 -12.40 2.66 -7.16
C ASN A 87 -13.50 3.04 -8.17
N HIS A 88 -13.67 2.26 -9.25
CA HIS A 88 -14.76 2.50 -10.20
C HIS A 88 -16.13 2.50 -9.51
N HIS A 89 -16.40 1.53 -8.60
CA HIS A 89 -17.64 1.51 -7.82
C HIS A 89 -17.80 2.70 -6.91
N VAL A 90 -16.72 3.12 -6.24
CA VAL A 90 -16.74 4.26 -5.32
C VAL A 90 -16.97 5.57 -6.08
N LEU A 91 -16.31 5.74 -7.23
CA LEU A 91 -16.44 6.93 -8.08
C LEU A 91 -17.82 7.00 -8.75
N ASN A 92 -18.39 5.87 -9.20
CA ASN A 92 -19.74 5.81 -9.77
C ASN A 92 -20.83 6.19 -8.76
N GLN A 93 -20.55 6.09 -7.46
CA GLN A 93 -21.42 6.57 -6.39
C GLN A 93 -21.19 8.05 -6.05
N GLY A 94 -20.45 8.78 -6.89
CA GLY A 94 -20.27 10.24 -6.83
C GLY A 94 -19.04 10.70 -6.04
N MET A 95 -18.24 9.81 -5.44
CA MET A 95 -17.00 10.22 -4.77
C MET A 95 -15.97 10.75 -5.77
N VAL A 96 -15.10 11.64 -5.30
CA VAL A 96 -14.07 12.28 -6.15
C VAL A 96 -12.68 11.97 -5.58
N ASN A 97 -11.80 11.41 -6.43
CA ASN A 97 -10.41 11.17 -6.07
C ASN A 97 -9.57 12.45 -6.17
N HIS A 98 -9.53 13.22 -5.08
CA HIS A 98 -8.69 14.41 -4.99
C HIS A 98 -7.22 14.07 -4.67
N TRP A 99 -6.94 12.87 -4.14
CA TRP A 99 -5.58 12.43 -3.83
C TRP A 99 -4.75 12.27 -5.10
N GLU A 100 -5.29 11.62 -6.11
CA GLU A 100 -4.61 11.37 -7.38
C GLU A 100 -4.04 12.65 -8.00
N LYS A 101 -4.82 13.74 -8.05
CA LYS A 101 -4.35 15.04 -8.58
C LYS A 101 -3.16 15.59 -7.80
N ARG A 102 -3.13 15.41 -6.47
CA ARG A 102 -2.01 15.85 -5.63
C ARG A 102 -0.79 14.97 -5.81
N ALA A 103 -0.99 13.65 -5.90
CA ALA A 103 0.07 12.68 -6.15
C ALA A 103 0.74 12.94 -7.51
N LEU A 104 -0.01 13.12 -8.58
CA LEU A 104 0.51 13.40 -9.93
C LEU A 104 1.40 14.65 -9.96
N ARG A 105 1.03 15.73 -9.26
CA ARG A 105 1.88 16.94 -9.16
C ARG A 105 3.22 16.64 -8.49
N ARG A 106 3.23 15.85 -7.42
CA ARG A 106 4.46 15.45 -6.71
C ARG A 106 5.31 14.49 -7.53
N ILE A 107 4.67 13.55 -8.24
CA ILE A 107 5.34 12.64 -9.15
C ILE A 107 6.01 13.42 -10.29
N ALA A 108 5.33 14.39 -10.88
CA ALA A 108 5.94 15.25 -11.89
C ALA A 108 7.18 15.99 -11.38
N HIS A 109 7.16 16.46 -10.12
CA HIS A 109 8.31 17.09 -9.50
C HIS A 109 9.46 16.11 -9.21
N ILE A 110 9.18 14.94 -8.63
CA ILE A 110 10.21 13.94 -8.31
C ILE A 110 10.84 13.34 -9.57
N ASN A 111 10.08 13.24 -10.67
CA ASN A 111 10.58 12.75 -11.95
C ASN A 111 11.61 13.66 -12.61
N GLN A 112 11.69 14.94 -12.20
CA GLN A 112 12.74 15.86 -12.63
C GLN A 112 14.07 15.65 -11.87
N LYS A 113 14.06 14.85 -10.81
CA LYS A 113 15.25 14.52 -10.01
C LYS A 113 15.93 13.25 -10.54
N LYS A 114 17.16 12.96 -10.04
CA LYS A 114 17.85 11.69 -10.30
C LYS A 114 16.98 10.51 -9.85
N ALA A 115 17.03 9.39 -10.55
CA ALA A 115 16.19 8.22 -10.27
C ALA A 115 16.31 7.71 -8.83
N ILE A 116 17.48 7.80 -8.21
CA ILE A 116 17.72 7.43 -6.82
C ILE A 116 16.73 8.09 -5.83
N HIS A 117 16.28 9.33 -6.10
CA HIS A 117 15.31 10.00 -5.25
C HIS A 117 13.90 9.41 -5.42
N ALA A 118 13.52 9.04 -6.64
CA ALA A 118 12.24 8.37 -6.90
C ALA A 118 12.23 6.99 -6.22
N VAL A 119 13.32 6.22 -6.32
CA VAL A 119 13.48 4.93 -5.64
C VAL A 119 13.43 5.09 -4.11
N ALA A 120 14.06 6.15 -3.55
CA ALA A 120 13.99 6.43 -2.13
C ALA A 120 12.57 6.76 -1.64
N VAL A 121 11.78 7.46 -2.46
CA VAL A 121 10.36 7.73 -2.19
C VAL A 121 9.56 6.44 -2.22
N THR A 122 9.77 5.57 -3.23
CA THR A 122 9.14 4.25 -3.29
C THR A 122 9.50 3.42 -2.07
N ALA A 123 10.78 3.31 -1.69
CA ALA A 123 11.19 2.57 -0.51
C ALA A 123 10.55 3.07 0.80
N ALA A 124 10.27 4.37 0.90
CA ALA A 124 9.56 4.94 2.04
C ALA A 124 8.08 4.59 2.03
N TYR A 125 7.42 4.60 0.85
CA TYR A 125 6.02 4.16 0.73
C TYR A 125 5.88 2.66 1.00
N GLU A 126 6.74 1.82 0.43
CA GLU A 126 6.78 0.38 0.67
C GLU A 126 6.89 0.03 2.17
N HIS A 127 7.69 0.80 2.91
CA HIS A 127 7.72 0.65 4.35
C HIS A 127 6.38 1.01 5.02
N TYR A 128 5.69 2.05 4.54
CA TYR A 128 4.36 2.41 5.05
C TYR A 128 3.32 1.35 4.74
N THR A 129 3.26 0.89 3.50
CA THR A 129 2.28 -0.12 3.07
C THR A 129 2.52 -1.43 3.81
N SER A 130 3.76 -1.88 3.96
CA SER A 130 4.09 -3.09 4.72
C SER A 130 3.74 -2.99 6.22
N VAL A 131 3.94 -1.81 6.85
CA VAL A 131 3.56 -1.58 8.25
C VAL A 131 2.05 -1.58 8.43
N PHE A 132 1.30 -0.97 7.51
CA PHE A 132 -0.17 -0.98 7.53
C PHE A 132 -0.73 -2.36 7.21
N ALA A 133 -0.11 -3.08 6.28
CA ALA A 133 -0.44 -4.45 5.93
C ALA A 133 -0.26 -5.39 7.14
N ALA A 134 0.88 -5.29 7.83
CA ALA A 134 1.12 -6.05 9.04
C ALA A 134 0.09 -5.74 10.14
N TRP A 135 -0.30 -4.47 10.29
CA TRP A 135 -1.37 -4.11 11.23
C TRP A 135 -2.70 -4.76 10.83
N LEU A 136 -3.10 -4.69 9.56
CA LEU A 136 -4.35 -5.25 9.07
C LEU A 136 -4.39 -6.77 9.25
N LEU A 137 -3.31 -7.47 8.93
CA LEU A 137 -3.17 -8.92 9.11
C LEU A 137 -3.28 -9.34 10.59
N ASN A 138 -2.85 -8.49 11.53
CA ASN A 138 -2.98 -8.72 12.97
C ASN A 138 -4.38 -8.35 13.51
N HIS A 139 -5.19 -7.60 12.75
CA HIS A 139 -6.51 -7.12 13.16
C HIS A 139 -7.59 -7.46 12.10
N PRO A 140 -7.80 -8.75 11.77
CA PRO A 140 -8.77 -9.14 10.74
C PRO A 140 -10.21 -8.75 11.08
N ASP A 141 -10.52 -8.58 12.36
CA ASP A 141 -11.79 -8.08 12.88
C ASP A 141 -12.11 -6.64 12.41
N PHE A 142 -11.11 -5.86 12.01
CA PHE A 142 -11.30 -4.55 11.39
C PHE A 142 -12.18 -4.62 10.13
N LEU A 143 -12.12 -5.73 9.38
CA LEU A 143 -12.90 -5.98 8.18
C LEU A 143 -14.02 -7.00 8.37
N ALA A 144 -14.26 -7.51 9.59
CA ALA A 144 -15.16 -8.64 9.83
C ALA A 144 -16.62 -8.40 9.38
N GLN A 145 -17.03 -7.14 9.27
CA GLN A 145 -18.37 -6.76 8.80
C GLN A 145 -18.44 -6.43 7.30
N ALA A 146 -17.31 -6.48 6.61
CA ALA A 146 -17.26 -6.25 5.17
C ALA A 146 -17.78 -7.48 4.39
N PRO A 147 -18.28 -7.32 3.15
CA PRO A 147 -18.50 -8.46 2.26
C PRO A 147 -17.23 -9.30 2.10
N GLU A 148 -17.34 -10.63 2.12
CA GLU A 148 -16.21 -11.57 2.11
C GLU A 148 -15.21 -11.27 0.97
N ARG A 149 -15.71 -10.96 -0.23
CA ARG A 149 -14.85 -10.58 -1.37
C ARG A 149 -13.99 -9.34 -1.12
N LEU A 150 -14.49 -8.36 -0.34
CA LEU A 150 -13.73 -7.16 0.00
C LEU A 150 -12.75 -7.45 1.14
N GLN A 151 -13.12 -8.30 2.12
CA GLN A 151 -12.16 -8.82 3.10
C GLN A 151 -11.00 -9.50 2.37
N THR A 152 -11.32 -10.42 1.44
CA THR A 152 -10.33 -11.16 0.64
C THR A 152 -9.42 -10.23 -0.15
N LEU A 153 -9.97 -9.19 -0.80
CA LEU A 153 -9.18 -8.17 -1.51
C LEU A 153 -8.12 -7.55 -0.62
N TRP A 154 -8.54 -7.01 0.53
CA TRP A 154 -7.66 -6.26 1.41
C TRP A 154 -6.64 -7.15 2.12
N MET A 155 -7.02 -8.36 2.54
CA MET A 155 -6.10 -9.30 3.18
C MET A 155 -5.09 -9.88 2.19
N TRP A 156 -5.50 -10.15 0.93
CA TRP A 156 -4.60 -10.55 -0.14
C TRP A 156 -3.57 -9.45 -0.46
N HIS A 157 -4.04 -8.21 -0.67
CA HIS A 157 -3.15 -7.07 -0.92
C HIS A 157 -2.16 -6.91 0.24
N ALA A 158 -2.64 -6.87 1.48
CA ALA A 158 -1.79 -6.77 2.67
C ALA A 158 -0.75 -7.90 2.74
N SER A 159 -1.12 -9.11 2.31
CA SER A 159 -0.18 -10.23 2.31
C SER A 159 0.93 -10.05 1.27
N GLU A 160 0.62 -9.58 0.06
CA GLU A 160 1.63 -9.32 -0.98
C GLU A 160 2.53 -8.11 -0.64
N GLU A 161 2.01 -7.06 0.00
CA GLU A 161 2.80 -5.91 0.48
C GLU A 161 3.94 -6.31 1.44
N THR A 162 3.78 -7.38 2.19
CA THR A 162 4.85 -7.87 3.06
C THR A 162 5.90 -8.67 2.29
N GLU A 163 5.57 -9.26 1.15
CA GLU A 163 6.51 -10.06 0.34
C GLU A 163 7.58 -9.19 -0.33
N HIS A 164 7.20 -8.04 -0.90
CA HIS A 164 8.11 -7.21 -1.72
C HIS A 164 8.68 -5.97 -1.02
N ARG A 165 8.43 -5.80 0.28
CA ARG A 165 8.84 -4.64 1.11
C ARG A 165 10.32 -4.26 1.05
N SER A 166 11.22 -5.19 0.70
CA SER A 166 12.66 -4.91 0.65
C SER A 166 13.18 -4.52 -0.73
N VAL A 167 12.46 -4.84 -1.81
CA VAL A 167 12.97 -4.71 -3.19
C VAL A 167 13.41 -3.28 -3.51
N SER A 168 12.56 -2.32 -3.25
CA SER A 168 12.87 -0.90 -3.48
C SER A 168 13.98 -0.37 -2.57
N PHE A 169 14.04 -0.84 -1.34
CA PHE A 169 15.09 -0.51 -0.38
C PHE A 169 16.45 -1.03 -0.83
N ASP A 170 16.52 -2.28 -1.28
CA ASP A 170 17.74 -2.93 -1.75
C ASP A 170 18.28 -2.26 -3.01
N ILE A 171 17.40 -1.93 -3.95
CA ILE A 171 17.77 -1.17 -5.16
C ILE A 171 18.30 0.22 -4.78
N TYR A 172 17.64 0.92 -3.84
CA TYR A 172 18.13 2.20 -3.34
C TYR A 172 19.55 2.10 -2.78
N ARG A 173 19.84 1.06 -2.00
CA ARG A 173 21.17 0.80 -1.44
C ARG A 173 22.18 0.46 -2.55
N ALA A 174 21.80 -0.37 -3.50
CA ALA A 174 22.65 -0.74 -4.65
C ALA A 174 22.99 0.47 -5.54
N MET A 175 22.11 1.46 -5.65
CA MET A 175 22.37 2.74 -6.34
C MET A 175 23.31 3.68 -5.56
N GLY A 176 23.85 3.28 -4.40
CA GLY A 176 24.65 4.14 -3.53
C GLY A 176 23.84 5.10 -2.67
N GLY A 177 22.59 4.76 -2.41
CA GLY A 177 21.68 5.54 -1.57
C GLY A 177 22.20 5.71 -0.14
N ASN A 178 22.22 6.96 0.36
CA ASN A 178 22.72 7.29 1.68
C ASN A 178 21.60 7.46 2.73
N GLU A 179 21.99 7.32 4.00
CA GLU A 179 21.09 7.39 5.14
C GLU A 179 20.36 8.74 5.28
N VAL A 180 21.03 9.84 4.94
CA VAL A 180 20.45 11.19 5.10
C VAL A 180 19.23 11.36 4.17
N TRP A 181 19.37 11.00 2.90
CA TRP A 181 18.29 11.09 1.93
C TRP A 181 17.21 10.06 2.20
N ARG A 182 17.55 8.84 2.61
CA ARG A 182 16.59 7.81 3.01
C ARG A 182 15.65 8.34 4.11
N LYS A 183 16.23 8.89 5.19
CA LYS A 183 15.47 9.44 6.33
C LYS A 183 14.67 10.70 5.95
N ARG A 184 15.23 11.59 5.15
CA ARG A 184 14.53 12.79 4.67
C ARG A 184 13.30 12.43 3.84
N TRP A 185 13.44 11.47 2.91
CA TRP A 185 12.32 11.04 2.10
C TRP A 185 11.24 10.33 2.95
N MET A 186 11.63 9.55 3.95
CA MET A 186 10.68 8.95 4.87
C MET A 186 9.85 10.00 5.62
N ILE A 187 10.47 11.05 6.14
CA ILE A 187 9.75 12.17 6.79
C ILE A 187 8.81 12.86 5.78
N THR A 188 9.32 13.14 4.58
CA THR A 188 8.54 13.81 3.52
C THR A 188 7.32 12.98 3.12
N VAL A 189 7.51 11.67 2.90
CA VAL A 189 6.43 10.72 2.59
C VAL A 189 5.43 10.66 3.73
N THR A 190 5.90 10.59 4.99
CA THR A 190 5.01 10.60 6.17
C THR A 190 4.08 11.81 6.17
N VAL A 191 4.63 13.01 5.99
CA VAL A 191 3.83 14.25 6.02
C VAL A 191 2.81 14.25 4.88
N PHE A 192 3.21 13.90 3.68
CA PHE A 192 2.30 13.90 2.53
C PHE A 192 1.25 12.80 2.64
N PHE A 193 1.63 11.59 3.01
CA PHE A 193 0.71 10.47 3.16
C PHE A 193 -0.35 10.75 4.22
N LEU A 194 0.06 11.16 5.43
CA LEU A 194 -0.89 11.48 6.51
C LEU A 194 -1.80 12.66 6.15
N SER A 195 -1.26 13.68 5.49
CA SER A 195 -2.05 14.82 5.03
C SER A 195 -3.06 14.43 3.95
N ASP A 196 -2.68 13.53 3.03
CA ASP A 196 -3.56 13.12 1.93
C ASP A 196 -4.62 12.13 2.37
N ILE A 197 -4.26 11.15 3.22
CA ILE A 197 -5.25 10.20 3.76
C ILE A 197 -6.32 10.93 4.57
N LEU A 198 -5.91 11.89 5.41
CA LEU A 198 -6.85 12.70 6.18
C LEU A 198 -7.78 13.50 5.27
N ARG A 199 -7.23 14.25 4.30
CA ARG A 199 -8.01 15.07 3.37
C ARG A 199 -8.97 14.25 2.53
N GLN A 200 -8.51 13.10 2.00
CA GLN A 200 -9.36 12.25 1.18
C GLN A 200 -10.45 11.57 2.02
N THR A 201 -10.11 11.07 3.22
CA THR A 201 -11.11 10.52 4.15
C THR A 201 -12.16 11.55 4.51
N CYS A 202 -11.75 12.78 4.87
CA CYS A 202 -12.70 13.87 5.16
C CYS A 202 -13.57 14.22 3.94
N SER A 203 -13.01 14.21 2.73
CA SER A 203 -13.78 14.43 1.49
C SER A 203 -14.82 13.33 1.27
N ASN A 204 -14.46 12.07 1.49
CA ASN A 204 -15.36 10.93 1.39
C ASN A 204 -16.49 11.02 2.44
N LEU A 205 -16.14 11.33 3.68
CA LEU A 205 -17.11 11.52 4.77
C LEU A 205 -18.05 12.72 4.55
N TRP A 206 -17.55 13.78 3.94
CA TRP A 206 -18.37 14.93 3.54
C TRP A 206 -19.38 14.53 2.50
N HIS A 207 -18.93 13.82 1.45
CA HIS A 207 -19.80 13.38 0.36
C HIS A 207 -20.97 12.52 0.88
N GLU A 208 -20.70 11.59 1.80
CA GLU A 208 -21.74 10.70 2.37
C GLU A 208 -22.51 11.31 3.56
N GLY A 209 -22.25 12.59 3.93
CA GLY A 209 -22.96 13.28 5.00
C GLY A 209 -22.62 12.81 6.42
N SER A 210 -21.43 12.24 6.64
CA SER A 210 -21.02 11.70 7.96
C SER A 210 -19.89 12.46 8.63
N LEU A 211 -19.31 13.47 7.99
CA LEU A 211 -18.15 14.21 8.52
C LEU A 211 -18.38 14.80 9.91
N PHE A 212 -19.59 15.25 10.21
CA PHE A 212 -19.93 15.90 11.49
C PHE A 212 -20.62 14.98 12.50
N LYS A 213 -20.72 13.67 12.21
CA LYS A 213 -21.33 12.72 13.15
C LYS A 213 -20.32 12.31 14.22
N VAL A 214 -20.72 12.39 15.49
CA VAL A 214 -19.88 11.97 16.64
C VAL A 214 -19.47 10.50 16.53
N SER A 215 -20.36 9.64 16.03
CA SER A 215 -20.07 8.21 15.80
C SER A 215 -18.87 7.99 14.87
N THR A 216 -18.75 8.80 13.82
CA THR A 216 -17.64 8.76 12.87
C THR A 216 -16.28 8.98 13.56
N TRP A 217 -16.19 10.03 14.38
CA TRP A 217 -14.94 10.37 15.06
C TRP A 217 -14.63 9.44 16.25
N ARG A 218 -15.66 8.87 16.87
CA ARG A 218 -15.47 7.79 17.87
C ARG A 218 -14.89 6.55 17.21
N SER A 219 -15.37 6.16 16.02
CA SER A 219 -14.81 5.08 15.22
C SER A 219 -13.38 5.40 14.81
N ALA A 220 -13.11 6.60 14.27
CA ALA A 220 -11.77 7.06 13.92
C ALA A 220 -10.79 6.95 15.09
N TRP A 221 -11.18 7.43 16.27
CA TRP A 221 -10.33 7.34 17.46
C TRP A 221 -10.02 5.88 17.83
N ARG A 222 -11.05 5.02 17.83
CA ARG A 222 -10.90 3.59 18.17
C ARG A 222 -9.91 2.91 17.22
N HIS A 223 -10.06 3.10 15.91
CA HIS A 223 -9.25 2.37 14.93
C HIS A 223 -7.88 2.98 14.66
N LEU A 224 -7.68 4.27 14.94
CA LEU A 224 -6.40 4.92 14.70
C LEU A 224 -5.54 5.08 15.96
N PHE A 225 -6.14 5.44 17.11
CA PHE A 225 -5.43 5.95 18.28
C PHE A 225 -5.65 5.15 19.57
N SER A 226 -6.50 4.13 19.58
CA SER A 226 -6.58 3.21 20.71
C SER A 226 -5.26 2.46 20.91
N LYS A 227 -5.11 1.69 21.98
CA LYS A 227 -3.90 0.91 22.24
C LYS A 227 -3.51 0.01 21.07
N GLU A 228 -4.48 -0.60 20.40
CA GLU A 228 -4.30 -1.47 19.23
C GLU A 228 -4.61 -0.74 17.91
N GLY A 229 -4.81 0.58 17.97
CA GLY A 229 -5.10 1.40 16.80
C GLY A 229 -3.92 1.47 15.84
N LEU A 230 -4.22 1.66 14.56
CA LEU A 230 -3.26 1.65 13.46
C LEU A 230 -2.02 2.51 13.75
N PHE A 231 -2.19 3.78 14.13
CA PHE A 231 -1.04 4.67 14.33
C PHE A 231 -0.30 4.38 15.64
N THR A 232 -1.01 3.98 16.68
CA THR A 232 -0.40 3.71 17.98
C THR A 232 0.47 2.46 17.92
N SER A 233 -0.05 1.37 17.37
CA SER A 233 0.69 0.10 17.28
C SER A 233 1.76 0.12 16.19
N SER A 234 1.55 0.87 15.09
CA SER A 234 2.50 0.96 13.98
C SER A 234 3.68 1.90 14.23
N TYR A 235 3.61 2.76 15.25
CA TYR A 235 4.64 3.78 15.50
C TYR A 235 6.04 3.19 15.71
N ALA A 236 6.14 2.08 16.44
CA ALA A 236 7.43 1.43 16.69
C ALA A 236 8.07 0.93 15.39
N SER A 237 7.29 0.27 14.52
CA SER A 237 7.75 -0.23 13.22
C SER A 237 8.15 0.91 12.28
N TRP A 238 7.33 1.98 12.22
CA TRP A 238 7.68 3.18 11.46
C TRP A 238 9.00 3.79 11.93
N LYS A 239 9.23 3.88 13.26
CA LYS A 239 10.45 4.45 13.84
C LYS A 239 11.70 3.62 13.51
N GLN A 240 11.59 2.31 13.34
CA GLN A 240 12.71 1.43 13.00
C GLN A 240 13.37 1.83 11.68
N TYR A 241 12.62 2.38 10.72
CA TYR A 241 13.17 2.86 9.45
C TYR A 241 14.30 3.89 9.61
N PHE A 242 14.37 4.59 10.73
CA PHE A 242 15.40 5.62 11.01
C PHE A 242 16.69 5.06 11.61
N ARG A 243 16.75 3.78 11.94
CA ARG A 243 17.99 3.13 12.39
C ARG A 243 18.97 3.03 11.22
N ALA A 244 20.29 3.13 11.50
CA ALA A 244 21.31 3.01 10.47
C ALA A 244 21.45 1.56 9.94
N ASP A 245 21.23 0.60 10.80
CA ASP A 245 21.29 -0.84 10.55
C ASP A 245 19.94 -1.44 10.11
N PHE A 246 18.90 -0.64 9.93
CA PHE A 246 17.57 -1.10 9.55
C PHE A 246 17.57 -1.76 8.18
N HIS A 247 16.87 -2.90 8.11
CA HIS A 247 16.46 -3.54 6.86
C HIS A 247 15.00 -4.00 6.93
N PRO A 248 14.19 -3.84 5.86
CA PRO A 248 12.76 -4.21 5.90
C PRO A 248 12.48 -5.69 6.20
N THR A 249 13.42 -6.60 5.93
CA THR A 249 13.28 -8.03 6.24
C THR A 249 13.30 -8.34 7.74
N GLU A 250 13.61 -7.37 8.61
CA GLU A 250 13.51 -7.55 10.06
C GLU A 250 12.05 -7.68 10.54
N HIS A 251 11.09 -7.21 9.75
CA HIS A 251 9.68 -7.35 10.06
C HIS A 251 9.21 -8.78 9.80
N ASP A 252 8.39 -9.31 10.71
CA ASP A 252 7.79 -10.64 10.57
C ASP A 252 6.78 -10.67 9.39
N ASP A 253 6.78 -11.77 8.65
CA ASP A 253 5.87 -12.03 7.53
C ASP A 253 5.06 -13.34 7.72
N GLN A 254 5.07 -13.90 8.93
CA GLN A 254 4.43 -15.17 9.23
C GLN A 254 2.91 -15.15 8.92
N LEU A 255 2.22 -14.09 9.33
CA LEU A 255 0.77 -13.95 9.09
C LEU A 255 0.44 -13.85 7.61
N SER A 256 1.26 -13.13 6.83
CA SER A 256 1.13 -13.03 5.38
C SER A 256 1.26 -14.39 4.73
N ARG A 257 2.32 -15.12 5.02
CA ARG A 257 2.53 -16.48 4.50
C ARG A 257 1.40 -17.42 4.89
N GLN A 258 0.95 -17.37 6.14
CA GLN A 258 -0.17 -18.17 6.62
C GLN A 258 -1.45 -17.83 5.85
N TRP A 259 -1.76 -16.55 5.66
CA TRP A 259 -2.95 -16.13 4.93
C TRP A 259 -2.91 -16.63 3.47
N LEU A 260 -1.80 -16.43 2.78
CA LEU A 260 -1.63 -16.92 1.40
C LEU A 260 -1.76 -18.45 1.31
N GLN A 261 -1.20 -19.20 2.26
CA GLN A 261 -1.30 -20.66 2.28
C GLN A 261 -2.73 -21.15 2.52
N THR A 262 -3.48 -20.49 3.39
CA THR A 262 -4.85 -20.92 3.75
C THR A 262 -5.91 -20.46 2.74
N HIS A 263 -5.61 -19.46 1.88
CA HIS A 263 -6.55 -18.89 0.92
C HIS A 263 -6.14 -19.12 -0.55
N GLN A 264 -5.46 -20.22 -0.85
CA GLN A 264 -4.99 -20.53 -2.21
C GLN A 264 -6.10 -20.58 -3.25
N GLN A 265 -7.34 -20.91 -2.85
CA GLN A 265 -8.52 -20.88 -3.72
C GLN A 265 -8.95 -19.47 -4.13
N SER A 266 -8.50 -18.44 -3.44
CA SER A 266 -8.88 -17.04 -3.71
C SER A 266 -8.03 -16.37 -4.79
N TYR A 267 -6.96 -17.02 -5.24
CA TYR A 267 -6.07 -16.46 -6.26
C TYR A 267 -5.46 -17.55 -7.14
N GLN A 268 -4.92 -17.14 -8.28
CA GLN A 268 -4.17 -17.98 -9.20
C GLN A 268 -2.78 -17.37 -9.45
N ALA A 269 -1.72 -18.16 -9.28
CA ALA A 269 -0.36 -17.75 -9.66
C ALA A 269 -0.26 -17.55 -11.17
N ILE A 270 0.37 -16.45 -11.60
CA ILE A 270 0.57 -16.12 -13.02
C ILE A 270 2.01 -16.48 -13.41
N GLY A 271 2.15 -17.21 -14.53
CA GLY A 271 3.47 -17.47 -15.12
C GLY A 271 4.28 -18.60 -14.46
N GLN A 272 3.68 -19.38 -13.57
CA GLN A 272 4.22 -20.68 -13.21
C GLN A 272 3.65 -21.73 -14.19
N PRO A 273 4.45 -22.64 -14.76
CA PRO A 273 3.92 -23.77 -15.51
C PRO A 273 3.06 -24.59 -14.54
N SER A 274 1.84 -24.92 -14.99
CA SER A 274 0.91 -25.83 -14.33
C SER A 274 1.50 -27.24 -14.18
#